data_9075bd89ea869000e772d2720b25e7e9
#
_entry.id   9075bd89ea869000e772d2720b25e7e9
#
_cell.length_a   1.000
_cell.length_b   1.000
_cell.length_c   1.000
_cell.angle_alpha   90.00
_cell.angle_beta   90.00
_cell.angle_gamma   90.00
#
_symmetry.space_group_name_H-M   'P 1'
#
loop_
_entity.id
_entity.type
_entity.pdbx_description
1 polymer ?
#
loop_
_entity_poly.entity_id
_entity_poly.type
_entity_poly.pdbx_seq_one_letter_code
_entity_poly.pdbx_strand_id
1 'polypeptide(L)'
;VTPHFASPGDDYLRRIGELAYAVSSLEWTLLGDLHRLSATLPATLTVSELAGATTGRIARQLRQGAALATAPEVATYLIAGGDALAEVAELRNAVLHARPTTIDGEQRLYRWRSQPAEAYAISDDWFDDALARVAKLARQVNAARPSFDAYPA
;
A
#
# COMPACT_ATOMS: atom_id res chain seq x y z
N VAL A 1 -31.52 -13.03 6.27
CA VAL A 1 -31.85 -12.27 5.03
C VAL A 1 -30.54 -11.85 4.40
N THR A 2 -30.21 -12.45 3.27
CA THR A 2 -29.06 -12.00 2.48
C THR A 2 -29.40 -10.62 1.89
N PRO A 3 -28.61 -9.58 2.13
CA PRO A 3 -28.89 -8.28 1.54
C PRO A 3 -28.82 -8.40 0.01
N HIS A 4 -29.92 -8.09 -0.66
CA HIS A 4 -29.99 -8.06 -2.12
C HIS A 4 -29.40 -6.75 -2.62
N PHE A 5 -28.11 -6.72 -2.84
CA PHE A 5 -27.47 -5.67 -3.64
C PHE A 5 -26.87 -6.30 -4.91
N ALA A 6 -26.86 -5.54 -5.97
CA ALA A 6 -26.23 -5.97 -7.21
C ALA A 6 -24.73 -6.16 -6.94
N SER A 7 -24.21 -7.35 -7.26
CA SER A 7 -22.81 -7.72 -7.02
C SER A 7 -22.06 -7.77 -8.36
N PRO A 8 -20.81 -7.32 -8.41
CA PRO A 8 -19.95 -7.56 -9.56
C PRO A 8 -19.63 -9.06 -9.69
N GLY A 9 -19.10 -9.45 -10.84
CA GLY A 9 -18.65 -10.82 -11.07
C GLY A 9 -17.48 -11.23 -10.16
N ASP A 10 -17.32 -12.53 -9.95
CA ASP A 10 -16.33 -13.11 -9.03
C ASP A 10 -14.90 -12.68 -9.36
N ASP A 11 -14.53 -12.62 -10.63
CA ASP A 11 -13.21 -12.15 -11.06
C ASP A 11 -12.92 -10.70 -10.66
N TYR A 12 -13.92 -9.85 -10.75
CA TYR A 12 -13.78 -8.46 -10.32
C TYR A 12 -13.61 -8.35 -8.81
N LEU A 13 -14.40 -9.12 -8.04
CA LEU A 13 -14.26 -9.19 -6.58
C LEU A 13 -12.89 -9.77 -6.18
N ARG A 14 -12.40 -10.77 -6.91
CA ARG A 14 -11.06 -11.33 -6.69
C ARG A 14 -9.96 -10.27 -6.87
N ARG A 15 -10.02 -9.43 -7.91
CA ARG A 15 -9.06 -8.34 -8.16
C ARG A 15 -9.05 -7.31 -7.04
N ILE A 16 -10.21 -6.97 -6.49
CA ILE A 16 -10.32 -6.10 -5.30
C ILE A 16 -9.57 -6.74 -4.12
N GLY A 17 -9.81 -8.02 -3.87
CA GLY A 17 -9.15 -8.77 -2.80
C GLY A 17 -7.64 -8.88 -3.00
N GLU A 18 -7.18 -9.17 -4.21
CA GLU A 18 -5.76 -9.25 -4.56
C GLU A 18 -5.04 -7.93 -4.31
N LEU A 19 -5.62 -6.80 -4.72
CA LEU A 19 -5.04 -5.48 -4.47
C LEU A 19 -4.94 -5.19 -2.97
N ALA A 20 -6.01 -5.43 -2.23
CA ALA A 20 -6.02 -5.22 -0.78
C ALA A 20 -4.96 -6.07 -0.07
N TYR A 21 -4.85 -7.35 -0.44
CA TYR A 21 -3.86 -8.26 0.10
C TYR A 21 -2.43 -7.84 -0.26
N ALA A 22 -2.18 -7.46 -1.51
CA ALA A 22 -0.86 -7.04 -1.97
C ALA A 22 -0.35 -5.79 -1.23
N VAL A 23 -1.24 -4.80 -1.02
CA VAL A 23 -0.92 -3.60 -0.25
C VAL A 23 -0.60 -3.94 1.21
N SER A 24 -1.44 -4.76 1.85
CA SER A 24 -1.22 -5.19 3.24
C SER A 24 0.06 -6.01 3.39
N SER A 25 0.39 -6.85 2.40
CA SER A 25 1.62 -7.64 2.39
C SER A 25 2.88 -6.77 2.36
N LEU A 26 2.89 -5.72 1.52
CA LEU A 26 4.00 -4.78 1.46
C LEU A 26 4.16 -4.01 2.78
N GLU A 27 3.04 -3.54 3.34
CA GLU A 27 3.00 -2.85 4.62
C GLU A 27 3.57 -3.73 5.74
N TRP A 28 3.10 -4.98 5.83
CA TRP A 28 3.55 -5.92 6.85
C TRP A 28 5.02 -6.32 6.71
N THR A 29 5.51 -6.43 5.48
CA THR A 29 6.95 -6.67 5.22
C THR A 29 7.80 -5.54 5.80
N LEU A 30 7.43 -4.29 5.53
CA LEU A 30 8.15 -3.14 6.07
C LEU A 30 8.10 -3.07 7.60
N LEU A 31 6.95 -3.31 8.20
CA LEU A 31 6.81 -3.33 9.66
C LEU A 31 7.66 -4.44 10.31
N GLY A 32 7.71 -5.62 9.70
CA GLY A 32 8.57 -6.72 10.17
C GLY A 32 10.06 -6.38 10.10
N ASP A 33 10.47 -5.68 9.04
CA ASP A 33 11.85 -5.24 8.89
C ASP A 33 12.23 -4.14 9.89
N LEU A 34 11.30 -3.24 10.27
CA LEU A 34 11.55 -2.26 11.33
C LEU A 34 11.92 -2.91 12.66
N HIS A 35 11.27 -4.03 13.00
CA HIS A 35 11.63 -4.78 14.21
C HIS A 35 13.08 -5.26 14.16
N ARG A 36 13.52 -5.77 13.02
CA ARG A 36 14.90 -6.27 12.82
C ARG A 36 15.94 -5.14 12.77
N LEU A 37 15.55 -3.94 12.41
CA LEU A 37 16.42 -2.76 12.30
C LEU A 37 16.36 -1.84 13.52
N SER A 38 15.66 -2.26 14.59
CA SER A 38 15.32 -1.42 15.75
C SER A 38 16.51 -0.69 16.37
N ALA A 39 17.71 -1.30 16.39
CA ALA A 39 18.92 -0.68 16.94
C ALA A 39 19.42 0.55 16.16
N THR A 40 19.00 0.72 14.90
CA THR A 40 19.42 1.81 13.99
C THR A 40 18.33 2.86 13.80
N LEU A 41 17.14 2.63 14.39
CA LEU A 41 15.96 3.45 14.19
C LEU A 41 15.70 4.37 15.37
N PRO A 42 15.04 5.53 15.15
CA PRO A 42 14.56 6.34 16.26
C PRO A 42 13.49 5.58 17.07
N ALA A 43 13.44 5.81 18.37
CA ALA A 43 12.53 5.12 19.30
C ALA A 43 11.04 5.27 18.95
N THR A 44 10.67 6.28 18.17
CA THR A 44 9.31 6.53 17.69
C THR A 44 8.91 5.71 16.47
N LEU A 45 9.86 5.00 15.85
CA LEU A 45 9.63 4.20 14.64
C LEU A 45 9.63 2.71 15.01
N THR A 46 8.59 2.28 15.71
CA THR A 46 8.41 0.90 16.17
C THR A 46 7.18 0.26 15.57
N VAL A 47 7.15 -1.07 15.52
CA VAL A 47 5.97 -1.82 15.08
C VAL A 47 4.76 -1.51 15.94
N SER A 48 4.91 -1.40 17.25
CA SER A 48 3.80 -1.09 18.18
C SER A 48 3.16 0.26 17.90
N GLU A 49 3.94 1.25 17.51
CA GLU A 49 3.43 2.59 17.17
C GLU A 49 2.74 2.63 15.79
N LEU A 50 3.15 1.77 14.87
CA LEU A 50 2.73 1.82 13.47
C LEU A 50 1.70 0.77 13.07
N ALA A 51 1.62 -0.38 13.75
CA ALA A 51 0.74 -1.49 13.36
C ALA A 51 -0.75 -1.12 13.31
N GLY A 52 -1.19 -0.16 14.10
CA GLY A 52 -2.57 0.37 14.08
C GLY A 52 -2.75 1.62 13.22
N ALA A 53 -1.70 2.10 12.55
CA ALA A 53 -1.76 3.32 11.75
C ALA A 53 -2.28 3.04 10.33
N THR A 54 -2.75 4.09 9.65
CA THR A 54 -3.08 3.99 8.22
C THR A 54 -1.82 3.87 7.38
N THR A 55 -1.89 3.21 6.23
CA THR A 55 -0.76 3.06 5.29
C THR A 55 -0.08 4.39 4.96
N GLY A 56 -0.87 5.45 4.72
CA GLY A 56 -0.33 6.79 4.45
C GLY A 56 0.39 7.41 5.67
N ARG A 57 -0.04 7.10 6.89
CA ARG A 57 0.66 7.51 8.11
C ARG A 57 1.97 6.76 8.27
N ILE A 58 1.96 5.45 8.03
CA ILE A 58 3.19 4.64 8.05
C ILE A 58 4.19 5.19 7.03
N ALA A 59 3.75 5.42 5.79
CA ALA A 59 4.58 6.00 4.72
C ALA A 59 5.29 7.30 5.16
N ARG A 60 4.54 8.20 5.78
CA ARG A 60 5.07 9.47 6.28
C ARG A 60 6.09 9.27 7.40
N GLN A 61 5.79 8.37 8.35
CA GLN A 61 6.69 8.09 9.47
C GLN A 61 8.00 7.45 8.99
N LEU A 62 7.96 6.55 8.00
CA LEU A 62 9.16 5.98 7.42
C LEU A 62 10.06 7.08 6.79
N ARG A 63 9.49 7.97 6.00
CA ARG A 63 10.23 9.09 5.38
C ARG A 63 10.84 10.03 6.44
N GLN A 64 10.08 10.35 7.48
CA GLN A 64 10.59 11.18 8.58
C GLN A 64 11.67 10.47 9.37
N GLY A 65 11.51 9.18 9.64
CA GLY A 65 12.49 8.35 10.33
C GLY A 65 13.79 8.19 9.57
N ALA A 66 13.77 8.24 8.24
CA ALA A 66 14.96 8.16 7.40
C ALA A 66 16.00 9.25 7.74
N ALA A 67 15.54 10.46 8.04
CA ALA A 67 16.42 11.57 8.41
C ALA A 67 17.10 11.37 9.78
N LEU A 68 16.61 10.46 10.60
CA LEU A 68 17.08 10.17 11.96
C LEU A 68 17.77 8.80 12.05
N ALA A 69 17.76 8.02 10.98
CA ALA A 69 18.43 6.71 10.95
C ALA A 69 19.94 6.87 11.03
N THR A 70 20.60 6.04 11.81
CA THR A 70 22.05 6.13 12.04
C THR A 70 22.87 5.50 10.91
N ALA A 71 22.28 4.59 10.12
CA ALA A 71 22.90 3.90 9.01
C ALA A 71 22.33 4.39 7.66
N PRO A 72 23.18 4.84 6.70
CA PRO A 72 22.72 5.39 5.41
C PRO A 72 21.89 4.42 4.58
N GLU A 73 22.22 3.13 4.57
CA GLU A 73 21.47 2.09 3.86
C GLU A 73 20.08 1.88 4.48
N VAL A 74 19.93 2.02 5.80
CA VAL A 74 18.64 1.99 6.48
C VAL A 74 17.81 3.22 6.09
N ALA A 75 18.42 4.41 6.06
CA ALA A 75 17.75 5.62 5.60
C ALA A 75 17.23 5.46 4.15
N THR A 76 18.05 4.92 3.25
CA THR A 76 17.65 4.64 1.86
C THR A 76 16.47 3.67 1.80
N TYR A 77 16.50 2.61 2.60
CA TYR A 77 15.41 1.64 2.68
C TYR A 77 14.11 2.26 3.20
N LEU A 78 14.17 3.08 4.24
CA LEU A 78 13.01 3.77 4.81
C LEU A 78 12.37 4.74 3.80
N ILE A 79 13.17 5.44 3.01
CA ILE A 79 12.67 6.31 1.93
C ILE A 79 11.98 5.46 0.86
N ALA A 80 12.62 4.40 0.37
CA ALA A 80 12.03 3.52 -0.64
C ALA A 80 10.71 2.89 -0.15
N GLY A 81 10.67 2.43 1.10
CA GLY A 81 9.46 1.89 1.72
C GLY A 81 8.37 2.95 1.89
N GLY A 82 8.72 4.14 2.36
CA GLY A 82 7.79 5.25 2.53
C GLY A 82 7.18 5.71 1.20
N ASP A 83 7.98 5.81 0.14
CA ASP A 83 7.52 6.18 -1.19
C ASP A 83 6.60 5.10 -1.80
N ALA A 84 6.98 3.84 -1.66
CA ALA A 84 6.16 2.71 -2.10
C ALA A 84 4.81 2.68 -1.37
N LEU A 85 4.80 2.80 -0.03
CA LEU A 85 3.55 2.79 0.73
C LEU A 85 2.65 3.99 0.43
N ALA A 86 3.21 5.17 0.18
CA ALA A 86 2.41 6.32 -0.23
C ALA A 86 1.67 6.06 -1.54
N GLU A 87 2.35 5.47 -2.51
CA GLU A 87 1.78 5.17 -3.82
C GLU A 87 0.73 4.05 -3.74
N VAL A 88 1.01 2.94 -3.05
CA VAL A 88 0.03 1.85 -2.93
C VAL A 88 -1.17 2.26 -2.07
N ALA A 89 -1.01 3.19 -1.13
CA ALA A 89 -2.12 3.78 -0.39
C ALA A 89 -3.11 4.50 -1.33
N GLU A 90 -2.62 5.24 -2.33
CA GLU A 90 -3.47 5.90 -3.33
C GLU A 90 -4.23 4.88 -4.18
N LEU A 91 -3.58 3.79 -4.62
CA LEU A 91 -4.25 2.72 -5.36
C LEU A 91 -5.37 2.07 -4.54
N ARG A 92 -5.09 1.70 -3.30
CA ARG A 92 -6.10 1.14 -2.40
C ARG A 92 -7.23 2.14 -2.13
N ASN A 93 -6.91 3.40 -1.88
CA ASN A 93 -7.89 4.44 -1.60
C ASN A 93 -8.78 4.73 -2.83
N ALA A 94 -8.25 4.57 -4.04
CA ALA A 94 -9.05 4.66 -5.25
C ALA A 94 -10.23 3.67 -5.22
N VAL A 95 -9.97 2.43 -4.81
CA VAL A 95 -10.99 1.38 -4.67
C VAL A 95 -11.92 1.63 -3.48
N LEU A 96 -11.36 1.88 -2.28
CA LEU A 96 -12.14 2.03 -1.06
C LEU A 96 -13.10 3.23 -1.07
N HIS A 97 -12.75 4.27 -1.78
CA HIS A 97 -13.58 5.48 -1.92
C HIS A 97 -14.35 5.54 -3.24
N ALA A 98 -14.31 4.48 -4.03
CA ALA A 98 -15.15 4.34 -5.21
C ALA A 98 -16.57 3.92 -4.81
N ARG A 99 -17.52 4.14 -5.69
CA ARG A 99 -18.93 3.80 -5.48
C ARG A 99 -19.36 2.77 -6.51
N PRO A 100 -20.16 1.77 -6.11
CA PRO A 100 -20.76 0.84 -7.06
C PRO A 100 -21.63 1.58 -8.08
N THR A 101 -21.52 1.18 -9.33
CA THR A 101 -22.36 1.67 -10.42
C THR A 101 -22.51 0.61 -11.49
N THR A 102 -23.50 0.76 -12.36
CA THR A 102 -23.70 -0.12 -13.52
C THR A 102 -23.09 0.56 -14.74
N ILE A 103 -22.13 -0.10 -15.38
CA ILE A 103 -21.49 0.36 -16.62
C ILE A 103 -21.62 -0.79 -17.63
N ASP A 104 -22.24 -0.51 -18.77
CA ASP A 104 -22.48 -1.50 -19.86
C ASP A 104 -23.14 -2.81 -19.36
N GLY A 105 -24.06 -2.68 -18.40
CA GLY A 105 -24.78 -3.82 -17.81
C GLY A 105 -24.05 -4.57 -16.72
N GLU A 106 -22.81 -4.20 -16.42
CA GLU A 106 -21.99 -4.83 -15.38
C GLU A 106 -21.82 -3.93 -14.16
N GLN A 107 -21.75 -4.57 -12.97
CA GLN A 107 -21.46 -3.85 -11.75
C GLN A 107 -19.96 -3.57 -11.66
N ARG A 108 -19.61 -2.30 -11.50
CA ARG A 108 -18.24 -1.81 -11.41
C ARG A 108 -18.12 -0.78 -10.29
N LEU A 109 -16.90 -0.46 -9.89
CA LEU A 109 -16.59 0.68 -9.04
C LEU A 109 -16.31 1.91 -9.89
N TYR A 110 -16.81 3.05 -9.44
CA TYR A 110 -16.57 4.34 -10.09
C TYR A 110 -15.98 5.32 -9.08
N ARG A 111 -14.82 5.87 -9.42
CA ARG A 111 -14.14 6.85 -8.59
C ARG A 111 -14.59 8.24 -8.95
N TRP A 112 -15.40 8.82 -8.10
CA TRP A 112 -15.81 10.22 -8.21
C TRP A 112 -14.71 11.13 -7.71
N ARG A 113 -14.50 12.24 -8.38
CA ARG A 113 -13.64 13.33 -8.00
C ARG A 113 -14.44 14.61 -7.89
N SER A 114 -13.92 15.60 -7.17
CA SER A 114 -14.55 16.91 -7.06
C SER A 114 -14.71 17.61 -8.41
N GLN A 115 -13.82 17.30 -9.36
CA GLN A 115 -13.92 17.69 -10.76
C GLN A 115 -14.41 16.49 -11.59
N PRO A 116 -15.56 16.59 -12.27
CA PRO A 116 -16.11 15.46 -13.04
C PRO A 116 -15.17 14.91 -14.11
N ALA A 117 -14.31 15.76 -14.70
CA ALA A 117 -13.32 15.34 -15.69
C ALA A 117 -12.24 14.38 -15.15
N GLU A 118 -12.09 14.33 -13.85
CA GLU A 118 -11.13 13.42 -13.17
C GLU A 118 -11.79 12.13 -12.67
N ALA A 119 -13.11 11.98 -12.89
CA ALA A 119 -13.82 10.78 -12.47
C ALA A 119 -13.59 9.65 -13.50
N TYR A 120 -13.45 8.41 -13.01
CA TYR A 120 -13.16 7.26 -13.86
C TYR A 120 -13.75 5.96 -13.31
N ALA A 121 -14.00 5.02 -14.21
CA ALA A 121 -14.34 3.65 -13.88
C ALA A 121 -13.09 2.89 -13.45
N ILE A 122 -13.19 2.09 -12.39
CA ILE A 122 -12.16 1.12 -12.01
C ILE A 122 -12.41 -0.12 -12.86
N SER A 123 -11.71 -0.23 -13.98
CA SER A 123 -11.82 -1.33 -14.94
C SER A 123 -10.93 -2.53 -14.56
N ASP A 124 -11.08 -3.62 -15.28
CA ASP A 124 -10.17 -4.77 -15.14
C ASP A 124 -8.73 -4.38 -15.51
N ASP A 125 -8.54 -3.60 -16.58
CA ASP A 125 -7.22 -3.07 -16.97
C ASP A 125 -6.62 -2.18 -15.89
N TRP A 126 -7.43 -1.35 -15.23
CA TRP A 126 -6.98 -0.55 -14.11
C TRP A 126 -6.43 -1.43 -12.96
N PHE A 127 -7.09 -2.54 -12.66
CA PHE A 127 -6.58 -3.48 -11.65
C PHE A 127 -5.29 -4.17 -12.09
N ASP A 128 -5.18 -4.57 -13.35
CA ASP A 128 -3.96 -5.18 -13.88
C ASP A 128 -2.77 -4.22 -13.76
N ASP A 129 -2.97 -2.96 -14.14
CA ASP A 129 -1.96 -1.90 -13.99
C ASP A 129 -1.61 -1.64 -12.51
N ALA A 130 -2.62 -1.56 -11.64
CA ALA A 130 -2.42 -1.34 -10.21
C ALA A 130 -1.63 -2.49 -9.56
N LEU A 131 -1.99 -3.74 -9.85
CA LEU A 131 -1.28 -4.93 -9.33
C LEU A 131 0.15 -5.01 -9.86
N ALA A 132 0.36 -4.74 -11.14
CA ALA A 132 1.71 -4.65 -11.72
C ALA A 132 2.55 -3.56 -11.06
N ARG A 133 1.92 -2.43 -10.74
CA ARG A 133 2.58 -1.32 -10.04
C ARG A 133 2.97 -1.69 -8.61
N VAL A 134 2.07 -2.32 -7.85
CA VAL A 134 2.38 -2.82 -6.49
C VAL A 134 3.54 -3.82 -6.54
N ALA A 135 3.52 -4.76 -7.48
CA ALA A 135 4.61 -5.74 -7.65
C ALA A 135 5.95 -5.07 -7.98
N LYS A 136 5.95 -4.02 -8.81
CA LYS A 136 7.16 -3.24 -9.11
C LYS A 136 7.70 -2.54 -7.87
N LEU A 137 6.82 -1.88 -7.11
CA LEU A 137 7.20 -1.19 -5.87
C LEU A 137 7.75 -2.16 -4.82
N ALA A 138 7.14 -3.33 -4.66
CA ALA A 138 7.63 -4.37 -3.76
C ALA A 138 9.04 -4.83 -4.14
N ARG A 139 9.33 -5.02 -5.45
CA ARG A 139 10.69 -5.33 -5.92
C ARG A 139 11.69 -4.22 -5.64
N GLN A 140 11.31 -2.95 -5.79
CA GLN A 140 12.15 -1.80 -5.49
C GLN A 140 12.48 -1.73 -4.00
N VAL A 141 11.49 -1.94 -3.13
CA VAL A 141 11.68 -2.01 -1.67
C VAL A 141 12.62 -3.15 -1.32
N ASN A 142 12.41 -4.34 -1.87
CA ASN A 142 13.30 -5.49 -1.63
C ASN A 142 14.73 -5.25 -2.09
N ALA A 143 14.92 -4.57 -3.22
CA ALA A 143 16.26 -4.23 -3.72
C ALA A 143 16.99 -3.22 -2.83
N ALA A 144 16.26 -2.38 -2.10
CA ALA A 144 16.80 -1.41 -1.16
C ALA A 144 17.02 -1.98 0.26
N ARG A 145 16.60 -3.23 0.53
CA ARG A 145 16.73 -3.84 1.86
C ARG A 145 18.19 -3.94 2.29
N PRO A 146 18.53 -3.48 3.49
CA PRO A 146 19.85 -3.70 4.04
C PRO A 146 20.06 -5.17 4.42
N SER A 147 21.32 -5.59 4.57
CA SER A 147 21.63 -6.89 5.16
C SER A 147 21.31 -6.86 6.64
N PHE A 148 20.42 -7.76 7.09
CA PHE A 148 20.05 -7.83 8.51
C PHE A 148 21.17 -8.44 9.39
N ASP A 149 22.14 -9.13 8.81
CA ASP A 149 23.29 -9.68 9.55
C ASP A 149 24.16 -8.58 10.14
N ALA A 150 24.10 -7.38 9.55
CA ALA A 150 24.81 -6.19 10.05
C ALA A 150 24.12 -5.54 11.27
N TYR A 151 22.87 -5.92 11.56
CA TYR A 151 22.04 -5.31 12.62
C TYR A 151 21.39 -6.39 13.48
N PRO A 152 22.15 -7.10 14.31
CA PRO A 152 21.60 -8.10 15.21
C PRO A 152 20.61 -7.44 16.19
N ALA A 153 19.47 -8.11 16.38
CA ALA A 153 18.40 -7.65 17.27
C ALA A 153 18.84 -7.76 18.75
#